data_c793a38dd352267408fb09f46eb6985d
#
_entry.id   c793a38dd352267408fb09f46eb6985d
#
_cell.length_a   1.000
_cell.length_b   1.000
_cell.length_c   1.000
_cell.angle_alpha   90.00
_cell.angle_beta   90.00
_cell.angle_gamma   90.00
#
_symmetry.space_group_name_H-M   'P 1'
#
loop_
_entity.id
_entity.type
_entity.pdbx_description
1 polymer ?
#
loop_
_entity_poly.entity_id
_entity_poly.type
_entity_poly.pdbx_seq_one_letter_code
_entity_poly.pdbx_strand_id
1 'polypeptide(L)'
;MRFYSAVNNGQLTHHTVALVESTNLPPAAEWVLANSRVAINHVAFTMPSREAWLKQLHFLQSRGVKFNWRVNHGVTHSVYINDPNGYGVEFLYEMPREMWENDIDAGINWLENLPTEGPEALVDRTDTPSFGVREPATAK
;
A
#
# COMPACT_ATOMS: atom_id res chain seq x y z
N MET A 1 22.99 2.40 -12.65
CA MET A 1 21.65 3.02 -12.66
C MET A 1 20.66 2.05 -13.30
N ARG A 2 19.44 1.91 -12.74
CA ARG A 2 18.33 1.10 -13.28
C ARG A 2 17.07 1.96 -13.36
N PHE A 3 16.34 1.83 -14.44
CA PHE A 3 15.09 2.51 -14.68
C PHE A 3 13.93 1.52 -14.63
N TYR A 4 12.88 1.92 -13.93
CA TYR A 4 11.63 1.19 -13.84
C TYR A 4 10.51 2.06 -14.40
N SER A 5 9.72 1.49 -15.29
CA SER A 5 8.67 2.18 -16.01
C SER A 5 7.30 1.62 -15.64
N ALA A 6 6.32 2.48 -15.60
CA ALA A 6 4.92 2.11 -15.50
C ALA A 6 4.19 2.46 -16.80
N VAL A 7 3.07 1.80 -17.02
CA VAL A 7 2.14 2.14 -18.10
C VAL A 7 1.18 3.19 -17.58
N ASN A 8 1.14 4.35 -18.21
CA ASN A 8 0.22 5.42 -17.92
C ASN A 8 -0.68 5.67 -19.14
N ASN A 9 -2.00 5.56 -18.96
CA ASN A 9 -2.98 5.68 -20.04
C ASN A 9 -2.67 4.80 -21.26
N GLY A 10 -2.22 3.57 -21.04
CA GLY A 10 -1.87 2.63 -22.10
C GLY A 10 -0.51 2.89 -22.76
N GLN A 11 0.24 3.91 -22.34
CA GLN A 11 1.55 4.24 -22.88
C GLN A 11 2.66 3.96 -21.86
N LEU A 12 3.73 3.33 -22.34
CA LEU A 12 4.94 3.12 -21.55
C LEU A 12 5.69 4.45 -21.43
N THR A 13 5.94 4.91 -20.22
CA THR A 13 6.80 6.08 -19.96
C THR A 13 8.28 5.68 -20.01
N HIS A 14 9.19 6.65 -20.24
CA HIS A 14 10.63 6.37 -20.24
C HIS A 14 11.06 5.76 -18.89
N HIS A 15 10.67 6.36 -17.78
CA HIS A 15 10.80 5.80 -16.43
C HIS A 15 9.89 6.53 -15.45
N THR A 16 9.49 5.80 -14.40
CA THR A 16 8.77 6.35 -13.25
C THR A 16 9.69 6.42 -12.04
N VAL A 17 10.57 5.44 -11.90
CA VAL A 17 11.55 5.36 -10.81
C VAL A 17 12.93 5.08 -11.41
N ALA A 18 13.93 5.80 -10.92
CA ALA A 18 15.35 5.54 -11.23
C ALA A 18 16.09 5.18 -9.95
N LEU A 19 16.82 4.07 -9.97
CA LEU A 19 17.70 3.65 -8.89
C LEU A 19 19.16 3.86 -9.32
N VAL A 20 19.93 4.54 -8.48
CA VAL A 20 21.36 4.78 -8.67
C VAL A 20 22.13 4.10 -7.56
N GLU A 21 23.06 3.24 -7.93
CA GLU A 21 23.98 2.64 -6.96
C GLU A 21 24.91 3.71 -6.39
N SER A 22 25.05 3.73 -5.06
CA SER A 22 25.99 4.58 -4.35
C SER A 22 26.76 3.75 -3.33
N THR A 23 28.07 3.90 -3.31
CA THR A 23 28.99 3.20 -2.39
C THR A 23 29.16 3.91 -1.06
N ASN A 24 28.67 5.14 -0.92
CA ASN A 24 28.93 6.02 0.23
C ASN A 24 27.67 6.26 1.09
N LEU A 25 26.66 5.43 0.98
CA LEU A 25 25.45 5.56 1.80
C LEU A 25 25.67 4.88 3.16
N PRO A 26 25.18 5.48 4.25
CA PRO A 26 25.10 4.79 5.53
C PRO A 26 24.17 3.59 5.43
N PRO A 27 24.32 2.59 6.33
CA PRO A 27 23.41 1.46 6.38
C PRO A 27 21.96 1.92 6.41
N ALA A 28 21.12 1.26 5.64
CA ALA A 28 19.69 1.53 5.63
C ALA A 28 19.09 1.24 7.01
N ALA A 29 18.35 2.18 7.55
CA ALA A 29 17.48 1.91 8.69
C ALA A 29 16.14 1.38 8.19
N GLU A 30 15.55 0.45 8.92
CA GLU A 30 14.21 -0.02 8.60
C GLU A 30 13.22 1.14 8.52
N TRP A 31 12.35 1.07 7.54
CA TRP A 31 11.26 2.02 7.40
C TRP A 31 10.26 1.83 8.54
N VAL A 32 9.85 2.95 9.11
CA VAL A 32 8.73 3.04 10.04
C VAL A 32 7.87 4.22 9.62
N LEU A 33 6.56 4.10 9.74
CA LEU A 33 5.60 5.11 9.27
C LEU A 33 5.87 6.50 9.87
N ALA A 34 6.23 6.55 11.14
CA ALA A 34 6.51 7.77 11.87
C ALA A 34 7.99 7.86 12.24
N ASN A 35 8.88 8.02 11.25
CA ASN A 35 10.27 8.26 11.54
C ASN A 35 10.58 9.76 11.48
N SER A 36 11.58 10.18 12.24
CA SER A 36 12.02 11.58 12.35
C SER A 36 12.94 12.03 11.20
N ARG A 37 13.08 11.24 10.13
CA ARG A 37 13.93 11.63 9.01
C ARG A 37 13.22 12.66 8.13
N VAL A 38 13.94 13.66 7.73
CA VAL A 38 13.55 14.54 6.62
C VAL A 38 13.85 13.78 5.32
N ALA A 39 12.87 13.02 4.84
CA ALA A 39 12.97 12.20 3.64
C ALA A 39 11.58 11.93 3.08
N ILE A 40 11.52 11.37 1.88
CA ILE A 40 10.29 10.76 1.37
C ILE A 40 9.94 9.60 2.31
N ASN A 41 8.70 9.59 2.83
CA ASN A 41 8.25 8.55 3.75
C ASN A 41 8.16 7.20 3.02
N HIS A 42 7.44 7.15 1.92
CA HIS A 42 7.32 5.98 1.06
C HIS A 42 6.99 6.37 -0.39
N VAL A 43 7.13 5.44 -1.29
CA VAL A 43 6.65 5.55 -2.68
C VAL A 43 5.52 4.56 -2.86
N ALA A 44 4.36 5.04 -3.34
CA ALA A 44 3.17 4.23 -3.54
C ALA A 44 3.00 3.83 -5.02
N PHE A 45 2.68 2.55 -5.24
CA PHE A 45 2.34 1.98 -6.55
C PHE A 45 0.90 1.48 -6.52
N THR A 46 0.03 2.12 -7.29
CA THR A 46 -1.35 1.68 -7.44
C THR A 46 -1.43 0.51 -8.41
N MET A 47 -1.97 -0.60 -7.93
CA MET A 47 -2.25 -1.76 -8.75
C MET A 47 -3.57 -1.58 -9.50
N PRO A 48 -3.69 -2.11 -10.72
CA PRO A 48 -4.88 -1.85 -11.56
C PRO A 48 -6.16 -2.53 -11.07
N SER A 49 -6.05 -3.50 -10.17
CA SER A 49 -7.19 -4.19 -9.59
C SER A 49 -6.82 -4.92 -8.30
N ARG A 50 -7.82 -5.34 -7.55
CA ARG A 50 -7.67 -6.22 -6.37
C ARG A 50 -6.91 -7.50 -6.71
N GLU A 51 -7.24 -8.15 -7.84
CA GLU A 51 -6.58 -9.39 -8.26
C GLU A 51 -5.10 -9.17 -8.57
N ALA A 52 -4.76 -8.06 -9.22
CA ALA A 52 -3.38 -7.69 -9.50
C ALA A 52 -2.62 -7.41 -8.19
N TRP A 53 -3.26 -6.75 -7.24
CA TRP A 53 -2.70 -6.51 -5.91
C TRP A 53 -2.46 -7.81 -5.14
N LEU A 54 -3.44 -8.72 -5.10
CA LEU A 54 -3.27 -10.03 -4.46
C LEU A 54 -2.14 -10.85 -5.11
N LYS A 55 -2.04 -10.84 -6.44
CA LYS A 55 -0.89 -11.47 -7.15
C LYS A 55 0.43 -10.86 -6.72
N GLN A 56 0.48 -9.54 -6.53
CA GLN A 56 1.69 -8.86 -6.06
C GLN A 56 2.04 -9.29 -4.62
N LEU A 57 1.07 -9.44 -3.71
CA LEU A 57 1.30 -9.96 -2.36
C LEU A 57 1.90 -11.36 -2.40
N HIS A 58 1.32 -12.26 -3.19
CA HIS A 58 1.84 -13.62 -3.37
C HIS A 58 3.26 -13.61 -3.93
N PHE A 59 3.54 -12.77 -4.94
CA PHE A 59 4.88 -12.63 -5.51
C PHE A 59 5.88 -12.17 -4.46
N LEU A 60 5.59 -11.10 -3.72
CA LEU A 60 6.46 -10.56 -2.68
C LEU A 60 6.76 -11.61 -1.60
N GLN A 61 5.73 -12.29 -1.10
CA GLN A 61 5.91 -13.32 -0.08
C GLN A 61 6.73 -14.51 -0.59
N SER A 62 6.53 -14.93 -1.86
CA SER A 62 7.33 -16.00 -2.49
C SER A 62 8.82 -15.65 -2.62
N ARG A 63 9.15 -14.36 -2.57
CA ARG A 63 10.52 -13.85 -2.56
C ARG A 63 11.07 -13.58 -1.16
N GLY A 64 10.31 -13.94 -0.11
CA GLY A 64 10.71 -13.74 1.27
C GLY A 64 10.63 -12.27 1.73
N VAL A 65 9.89 -11.43 1.00
CA VAL A 65 9.71 -10.03 1.39
C VAL A 65 8.77 -9.97 2.59
N LYS A 66 9.23 -9.32 3.65
CA LYS A 66 8.44 -9.08 4.86
C LYS A 66 7.44 -7.95 4.61
N PHE A 67 6.20 -8.15 5.03
CA PHE A 67 5.21 -7.08 5.09
C PHE A 67 5.35 -6.36 6.43
N ASN A 68 5.73 -5.09 6.38
CA ASN A 68 5.88 -4.28 7.61
C ASN A 68 4.54 -3.85 8.16
N TRP A 69 3.61 -3.56 7.26
CA TRP A 69 2.26 -3.15 7.61
C TRP A 69 1.32 -3.48 6.46
N ARG A 70 0.13 -3.91 6.80
CA ARG A 70 -0.96 -4.12 5.85
C ARG A 70 -2.23 -3.52 6.45
N VAL A 71 -2.96 -2.76 5.65
CA VAL A 71 -4.02 -1.91 6.18
C VAL A 71 -5.13 -1.72 5.15
N ASN A 72 -6.36 -1.68 5.67
CA ASN A 72 -7.52 -1.15 4.97
C ASN A 72 -7.71 0.30 5.41
N HIS A 73 -7.54 1.22 4.47
CA HIS A 73 -7.78 2.66 4.66
C HIS A 73 -9.20 3.08 4.25
N GLY A 74 -10.08 2.15 3.94
CA GLY A 74 -11.43 2.43 3.46
C GLY A 74 -11.47 2.83 1.99
N VAL A 75 -10.65 3.79 1.58
CA VAL A 75 -10.51 4.23 0.17
C VAL A 75 -9.49 3.40 -0.60
N THR A 76 -8.55 2.75 0.09
CA THR A 76 -7.52 1.88 -0.48
C THR A 76 -7.24 0.71 0.45
N HIS A 77 -6.79 -0.41 -0.12
CA HIS A 77 -6.11 -1.46 0.65
C HIS A 77 -4.64 -1.46 0.28
N SER A 78 -3.78 -1.47 1.29
CA SER A 78 -2.36 -1.23 1.15
C SER A 78 -1.51 -2.28 1.85
N VAL A 79 -0.32 -2.54 1.30
CA VAL A 79 0.77 -3.24 1.97
C VAL A 79 2.04 -2.39 1.89
N TYR A 80 2.74 -2.29 3.01
CA TYR A 80 3.99 -1.58 3.14
C TYR A 80 5.14 -2.55 3.35
N ILE A 81 6.19 -2.36 2.58
CA ILE A 81 7.42 -3.15 2.64
C ILE A 81 8.64 -2.22 2.66
N ASN A 82 9.81 -2.77 2.93
CA ASN A 82 11.06 -2.08 2.68
C ASN A 82 11.66 -2.51 1.34
N ASP A 83 12.25 -1.56 0.63
CA ASP A 83 13.21 -1.89 -0.41
C ASP A 83 14.54 -2.39 0.21
N PRO A 84 15.50 -2.92 -0.59
CA PRO A 84 16.79 -3.37 -0.05
C PRO A 84 17.61 -2.27 0.65
N ASN A 85 17.29 -1.01 0.45
CA ASN A 85 17.96 0.13 1.10
C ASN A 85 17.18 0.66 2.31
N GLY A 86 16.06 0.02 2.68
CA GLY A 86 15.24 0.40 3.81
C GLY A 86 14.26 1.54 3.52
N TYR A 87 14.02 1.89 2.25
CA TYR A 87 12.96 2.85 1.91
C TYR A 87 11.61 2.18 1.92
N GLY A 88 10.59 2.92 2.39
CA GLY A 88 9.21 2.48 2.36
C GLY A 88 8.67 2.38 0.93
N VAL A 89 8.07 1.25 0.61
CA VAL A 89 7.35 1.03 -0.64
C VAL A 89 5.95 0.55 -0.28
N GLU A 90 4.97 1.17 -0.88
CA GLU A 90 3.57 0.81 -0.75
C GLU A 90 3.06 0.20 -2.05
N PHE A 91 2.35 -0.91 -1.97
CA PHE A 91 1.50 -1.42 -3.04
C PHE A 91 0.06 -1.34 -2.58
N LEU A 92 -0.77 -0.66 -3.36
CA LEU A 92 -2.18 -0.47 -3.02
C LEU A 92 -3.08 -0.78 -4.22
N TYR A 93 -4.36 -1.00 -3.96
CA TYR A 93 -5.41 -0.84 -4.94
C TYR A 93 -6.52 0.05 -4.38
N GLU A 94 -7.19 0.76 -5.27
CA GLU A 94 -8.28 1.67 -4.89
C GLU A 94 -9.60 0.90 -4.79
N MET A 95 -10.34 1.16 -3.72
CA MET A 95 -11.71 0.68 -3.57
C MET A 95 -12.63 1.37 -4.58
N PRO A 96 -13.70 0.69 -5.04
CA PRO A 96 -14.69 1.32 -5.90
C PRO A 96 -15.16 2.65 -5.30
N ARG A 97 -15.17 3.68 -6.13
CA ARG A 97 -15.44 5.06 -5.67
C ARG A 97 -16.79 5.20 -4.99
N GLU A 98 -17.81 4.49 -5.48
CA GLU A 98 -19.16 4.46 -4.93
C GLU A 98 -19.22 3.98 -3.48
N MET A 99 -18.19 3.28 -3.00
CA MET A 99 -18.13 2.77 -1.64
C MET A 99 -17.73 3.83 -0.62
N TRP A 100 -17.08 4.91 -1.04
CA TRP A 100 -16.51 5.91 -0.14
C TRP A 100 -16.80 7.36 -0.53
N GLU A 101 -17.26 7.65 -1.76
CA GLU A 101 -17.41 9.03 -2.26
C GLU A 101 -18.47 9.86 -1.51
N ASN A 102 -19.45 9.20 -0.86
CA ASN A 102 -20.48 9.88 -0.08
C ASN A 102 -20.01 10.25 1.35
N ASP A 103 -18.90 9.69 1.80
CA ASP A 103 -18.29 10.00 3.10
C ASP A 103 -16.76 9.93 3.03
N ILE A 104 -16.19 10.89 2.29
CA ILE A 104 -14.73 10.97 2.07
C ILE A 104 -13.97 11.11 3.39
N ASP A 105 -14.49 11.88 4.33
CA ASP A 105 -13.83 12.11 5.61
C ASP A 105 -13.75 10.82 6.42
N ALA A 106 -14.84 10.03 6.46
CA ALA A 106 -14.80 8.72 7.09
C ALA A 106 -13.86 7.77 6.35
N GLY A 107 -13.91 7.74 5.01
CA GLY A 107 -13.01 6.92 4.19
C GLY A 107 -11.54 7.23 4.41
N ILE A 108 -11.15 8.50 4.45
CA ILE A 108 -9.74 8.91 4.65
C ILE A 108 -9.27 8.64 6.08
N ASN A 109 -10.16 8.71 7.06
CA ASN A 109 -9.82 8.49 8.47
C ASN A 109 -10.00 7.04 8.92
N TRP A 110 -10.48 6.15 8.04
CA TRP A 110 -10.60 4.74 8.36
C TRP A 110 -9.25 4.06 8.40
N LEU A 111 -9.05 3.22 9.41
CA LEU A 111 -7.84 2.44 9.55
C LEU A 111 -8.17 1.10 10.23
N GLU A 112 -7.98 0.03 9.50
CA GLU A 112 -8.08 -1.33 10.00
C GLU A 112 -6.79 -2.10 9.68
N ASN A 113 -6.08 -2.53 10.73
CA ASN A 113 -4.88 -3.33 10.57
C ASN A 113 -5.25 -4.74 10.08
N LEU A 114 -4.55 -5.19 9.06
CA LEU A 114 -4.72 -6.50 8.46
C LEU A 114 -3.49 -7.39 8.74
N PRO A 115 -3.66 -8.73 8.71
CA PRO A 115 -2.54 -9.65 8.91
C PRO A 115 -1.39 -9.41 7.94
N THR A 116 -0.16 -9.48 8.44
CA THR A 116 1.08 -9.32 7.65
C THR A 116 1.83 -10.62 7.42
N GLU A 117 1.42 -11.71 8.08
CA GLU A 117 2.09 -13.00 8.03
C GLU A 117 1.09 -14.15 7.79
N GLY A 118 1.60 -15.26 7.30
CA GLY A 118 0.82 -16.47 7.06
C GLY A 118 -0.15 -16.35 5.86
N PRO A 119 -1.03 -17.34 5.69
CA PRO A 119 -2.01 -17.37 4.60
C PRO A 119 -2.97 -16.18 4.61
N GLU A 120 -3.30 -15.66 5.80
CA GLU A 120 -4.21 -14.53 5.96
C GLU A 120 -3.63 -13.21 5.40
N ALA A 121 -2.30 -13.11 5.31
CA ALA A 121 -1.65 -11.96 4.67
C ALA A 121 -1.83 -11.93 3.14
N LEU A 122 -2.31 -13.00 2.54
CA LEU A 122 -2.46 -13.17 1.09
C LEU A 122 -3.91 -13.18 0.62
N VAL A 123 -4.85 -12.95 1.53
CA VAL A 123 -6.27 -12.87 1.20
C VAL A 123 -6.81 -11.50 1.55
N ASP A 124 -7.80 -11.08 0.80
CA ASP A 124 -8.54 -9.87 1.07
C ASP A 124 -10.02 -10.26 1.21
N ARG A 125 -10.53 -10.18 2.43
CA ARG A 125 -11.90 -10.54 2.78
C ARG A 125 -12.83 -9.34 2.88
N THR A 126 -12.28 -8.15 2.76
CA THR A 126 -13.03 -6.90 2.90
C THR A 126 -13.62 -6.53 1.54
N ASP A 127 -14.77 -7.09 1.21
CA ASP A 127 -15.48 -6.74 -0.01
C ASP A 127 -16.29 -5.45 0.14
N THR A 128 -16.60 -5.05 1.37
CA THR A 128 -17.31 -3.81 1.70
C THR A 128 -16.68 -3.17 2.94
N PRO A 129 -16.14 -1.93 2.84
CA PRO A 129 -15.72 -1.20 4.02
C PRO A 129 -16.93 -0.89 4.90
N SER A 130 -16.76 -1.05 6.20
CA SER A 130 -17.80 -0.76 7.19
C SER A 130 -17.86 0.70 7.61
N PHE A 131 -16.95 1.56 7.12
CA PHE A 131 -17.01 2.99 7.38
C PHE A 131 -18.24 3.60 6.68
N GLY A 132 -18.83 4.60 7.28
CA GLY A 132 -20.05 5.23 6.76
C GLY A 132 -21.35 4.48 7.04
N VAL A 133 -21.32 3.24 7.50
CA VAL A 133 -22.48 2.57 8.08
C VAL A 133 -22.60 3.05 9.54
N ARG A 134 -23.15 4.25 9.72
CA ARG A 134 -23.62 4.64 11.06
C ARG A 134 -24.76 3.72 11.42
N GLU A 135 -24.59 2.87 12.42
CA GLU A 135 -25.74 2.25 13.06
C GLU A 135 -26.73 3.38 13.44
N PRO A 136 -28.03 3.24 13.09
CA PRO A 136 -28.99 4.24 13.49
C PRO A 136 -28.92 4.36 15.02
N ALA A 137 -28.70 5.59 15.50
CA ALA A 137 -28.64 5.87 16.92
C ALA A 137 -29.90 5.26 17.56
N THR A 138 -29.71 4.21 18.37
CA THR A 138 -30.80 3.65 19.16
C THR A 138 -31.29 4.77 20.05
N ALA A 139 -32.47 5.31 19.72
CA ALA A 139 -33.15 6.28 20.53
C ALA A 139 -33.34 5.66 21.92
N LYS A 140 -32.70 6.26 22.93
CA LYS A 140 -32.96 6.00 24.35
C LYS A 140 -34.18 6.79 24.77
#